data_c2f89d13b1fb2008c7a80096601bca68
#
_entry.id   c2f89d13b1fb2008c7a80096601bca68
#
_cell.length_a   1.000
_cell.length_b   1.000
_cell.length_c   1.000
_cell.angle_alpha   90.00
_cell.angle_beta   90.00
_cell.angle_gamma   90.00
#
_symmetry.space_group_name_H-M   'P 1'
#
loop_
_entity.id
_entity.type
_entity.pdbx_description
1 polymer ?
#
loop_
_entity_poly.entity_id
_entity_poly.type
_entity_poly.pdbx_seq_one_letter_code
_entity_poly.pdbx_strand_id
1 'polypeptide(L)'
;MSNGSGSVVAVYRFPLKGLSAEEMDRVVLTPGECLPHDRRFAIALGSTRFDPEHPVWLPKTHFIMLMRDEKLARLRTRFDAESGVLAIAENDRVLLRAQITATKGCDLVAEFFTNFLGNPTTGPLRVVEAAGHAFADARRKPNATTDKYVSLINRASLAALEAVMGVPVDPIRFRANIYFDGASAWSEHDWIDSEIAIGAARLRCISPITRCAATQVNPTTAARDLDIVAALGRSFDHTNMGVYAEVVAGGEIAVGDALLWMSRT
;
A
#
# COMPACT_ATOMS: atom_id res chain seq x y z
N MET A 1 -0.93 -3.96 33.21
CA MET A 1 -1.00 -3.73 31.77
C MET A 1 -2.37 -3.17 31.49
N SER A 2 -2.47 -1.94 31.00
CA SER A 2 -3.75 -1.36 30.57
C SER A 2 -3.98 -1.75 29.11
N ASN A 3 -5.17 -2.27 28.80
CA ASN A 3 -5.58 -2.50 27.41
C ASN A 3 -6.01 -1.18 26.81
N GLY A 4 -5.42 -0.79 25.70
CA GLY A 4 -5.91 0.31 24.90
C GLY A 4 -6.89 -0.19 23.84
N SER A 5 -7.79 0.69 23.42
CA SER A 5 -8.76 0.39 22.37
C SER A 5 -8.93 1.57 21.40
N GLY A 6 -9.14 1.23 20.16
CA GLY A 6 -9.46 2.15 19.07
C GLY A 6 -10.44 1.50 18.10
N SER A 7 -10.61 2.09 16.93
CA SER A 7 -11.50 1.56 15.90
C SER A 7 -10.90 1.70 14.51
N VAL A 8 -11.20 0.75 13.63
CA VAL A 8 -10.89 0.84 12.20
C VAL A 8 -11.78 1.90 11.55
N VAL A 9 -11.19 2.85 10.86
CA VAL A 9 -11.92 3.94 10.20
C VAL A 9 -11.91 3.84 8.67
N ALA A 10 -10.94 3.12 8.11
CA ALA A 10 -10.91 2.84 6.68
C ALA A 10 -10.05 1.62 6.37
N VAL A 11 -10.41 0.88 5.34
CA VAL A 11 -9.65 -0.26 4.81
C VAL A 11 -9.45 -0.05 3.31
N TYR A 12 -8.20 -0.22 2.84
CA TYR A 12 -7.84 -0.09 1.42
C TYR A 12 -6.98 -1.25 0.95
N ARG A 13 -7.16 -1.64 -0.31
CA ARG A 13 -6.21 -2.48 -1.03
C ARG A 13 -5.69 -1.75 -2.27
N PHE A 14 -4.56 -2.19 -2.79
CA PHE A 14 -3.89 -1.61 -3.95
C PHE A 14 -3.51 -2.72 -4.92
N PRO A 15 -4.41 -3.24 -5.76
CA PRO A 15 -4.15 -4.42 -6.58
C PRO A 15 -2.94 -4.28 -7.49
N LEU A 16 -2.71 -3.07 -8.03
CA LEU A 16 -1.59 -2.78 -8.91
C LEU A 16 -0.58 -1.86 -8.21
N LYS A 17 0.69 -2.31 -8.16
CA LYS A 17 1.80 -1.53 -7.58
C LYS A 17 1.88 -0.13 -8.18
N GLY A 18 1.94 0.90 -7.34
CA GLY A 18 2.08 2.30 -7.76
C GLY A 18 0.78 3.00 -8.18
N LEU A 19 -0.37 2.30 -8.28
CA LEU A 19 -1.66 2.84 -8.71
C LEU A 19 -2.60 3.12 -7.52
N SER A 20 -3.84 3.52 -7.83
CA SER A 20 -4.83 3.98 -6.84
C SER A 20 -5.27 2.92 -5.83
N ALA A 21 -5.81 3.40 -4.72
CA ALA A 21 -6.47 2.57 -3.72
C ALA A 21 -7.85 2.11 -4.19
N GLU A 22 -8.28 0.96 -3.67
CA GLU A 22 -9.65 0.51 -3.65
C GLU A 22 -10.13 0.45 -2.20
N GLU A 23 -11.19 1.17 -1.89
CA GLU A 23 -11.80 1.16 -0.56
C GLU A 23 -12.61 -0.12 -0.36
N MET A 24 -12.59 -0.63 0.86
CA MET A 24 -13.26 -1.87 1.24
C MET A 24 -14.01 -1.66 2.56
N ASP A 25 -15.27 -2.06 2.61
CA ASP A 25 -16.06 -2.02 3.85
C ASP A 25 -15.60 -3.11 4.83
N ARG A 26 -15.20 -4.26 4.29
CA ARG A 26 -14.73 -5.43 5.04
C ARG A 26 -13.75 -6.28 4.22
N VAL A 27 -12.97 -7.08 4.89
CA VAL A 27 -12.04 -8.02 4.27
C VAL A 27 -11.76 -9.19 5.20
N VAL A 28 -11.57 -10.38 4.63
CA VAL A 28 -11.11 -11.57 5.36
C VAL A 28 -9.58 -11.63 5.28
N LEU A 29 -8.93 -11.64 6.44
CA LEU A 29 -7.50 -11.81 6.56
C LEU A 29 -7.14 -13.29 6.72
N THR A 30 -6.03 -13.69 6.12
CA THR A 30 -5.48 -15.06 6.20
C THR A 30 -4.10 -15.02 6.84
N PRO A 31 -3.76 -15.94 7.77
CA PRO A 31 -2.44 -15.97 8.41
C PRO A 31 -1.30 -16.02 7.39
N GLY A 32 -0.29 -15.17 7.60
CA GLY A 32 0.88 -15.05 6.71
C GLY A 32 0.62 -14.36 5.37
N GLU A 33 -0.60 -13.86 5.12
CA GLU A 33 -0.96 -13.17 3.88
C GLU A 33 -1.20 -11.66 4.11
N CYS A 34 -1.06 -10.86 3.04
CA CYS A 34 -1.57 -9.48 3.01
C CYS A 34 -3.08 -9.48 2.71
N LEU A 35 -3.70 -8.31 2.53
CA LEU A 35 -5.08 -8.24 2.07
C LEU A 35 -5.23 -8.95 0.70
N PRO A 36 -6.36 -9.63 0.46
CA PRO A 36 -6.63 -10.29 -0.82
C PRO A 36 -6.39 -9.36 -2.01
N HIS A 37 -5.55 -9.80 -2.94
CA HIS A 37 -5.16 -9.08 -4.16
C HIS A 37 -4.36 -7.78 -3.93
N ASP A 38 -3.92 -7.48 -2.71
CA ASP A 38 -3.10 -6.30 -2.44
C ASP A 38 -1.71 -6.48 -3.08
N ARG A 39 -1.31 -5.52 -3.95
CA ARG A 39 -0.04 -5.54 -4.73
C ARG A 39 0.17 -6.85 -5.51
N ARG A 40 -0.94 -7.46 -5.97
CA ARG A 40 -0.93 -8.69 -6.76
C ARG A 40 -0.20 -8.51 -8.09
N PHE A 41 -0.35 -7.35 -8.72
CA PHE A 41 0.24 -7.05 -10.01
C PHE A 41 1.25 -5.91 -9.91
N ALA A 42 2.25 -5.92 -10.80
CA ALA A 42 3.14 -4.79 -11.04
C ALA A 42 3.39 -4.61 -12.54
N ILE A 43 3.80 -3.40 -12.92
CA ILE A 43 4.26 -3.11 -14.28
C ILE A 43 5.78 -3.04 -14.24
N ALA A 44 6.45 -4.07 -14.72
CA ALA A 44 7.89 -4.17 -14.78
C ALA A 44 8.46 -3.34 -15.95
N LEU A 45 9.61 -2.70 -15.71
CA LEU A 45 10.38 -2.04 -16.77
C LEU A 45 10.94 -3.09 -17.73
N GLY A 46 11.19 -2.72 -18.98
CA GLY A 46 11.71 -3.64 -20.00
C GLY A 46 13.04 -4.29 -19.64
N SER A 47 13.89 -3.59 -18.87
CA SER A 47 15.16 -4.10 -18.36
C SER A 47 15.03 -5.04 -17.16
N THR A 48 13.84 -5.14 -16.55
CA THR A 48 13.62 -5.96 -15.35
C THR A 48 13.58 -7.44 -15.71
N ARG A 49 14.40 -8.22 -15.03
CA ARG A 49 14.31 -9.68 -15.06
C ARG A 49 13.48 -10.13 -13.88
N PHE A 50 12.33 -10.72 -14.14
CA PHE A 50 11.43 -11.30 -13.15
C PHE A 50 10.94 -12.64 -13.68
N ASP A 51 11.14 -13.68 -12.87
CA ASP A 51 10.69 -15.04 -13.12
C ASP A 51 9.44 -15.32 -12.26
N PRO A 52 8.25 -15.50 -12.84
CA PRO A 52 7.04 -15.78 -12.08
C PRO A 52 7.03 -17.17 -11.44
N GLU A 53 7.80 -18.13 -11.95
CA GLU A 53 7.92 -19.47 -11.37
C GLU A 53 8.83 -19.49 -10.12
N HIS A 54 9.79 -18.55 -10.06
CA HIS A 54 10.71 -18.38 -8.93
C HIS A 54 10.76 -16.91 -8.50
N PRO A 55 9.62 -16.39 -7.97
CA PRO A 55 9.52 -14.97 -7.67
C PRO A 55 10.45 -14.58 -6.53
N VAL A 56 11.19 -13.49 -6.75
CA VAL A 56 12.06 -12.88 -5.74
C VAL A 56 11.64 -11.43 -5.52
N TRP A 57 11.88 -10.91 -4.32
CA TRP A 57 11.69 -9.49 -4.07
C TRP A 57 12.65 -8.65 -4.91
N LEU A 58 12.11 -7.66 -5.60
CA LEU A 58 12.87 -6.69 -6.37
C LEU A 58 12.64 -5.27 -5.86
N PRO A 59 13.67 -4.40 -5.85
CA PRO A 59 13.51 -2.99 -5.54
C PRO A 59 12.44 -2.33 -6.40
N LYS A 60 11.70 -1.36 -5.85
CA LYS A 60 10.64 -0.64 -6.57
C LYS A 60 11.11 0.04 -7.86
N THR A 61 12.41 0.30 -7.99
CA THR A 61 13.03 0.89 -9.19
C THR A 61 12.94 -0.02 -10.43
N HIS A 62 12.64 -1.30 -10.26
CA HIS A 62 12.40 -2.25 -11.34
C HIS A 62 10.99 -2.13 -11.96
N PHE A 63 10.11 -1.34 -11.37
CA PHE A 63 8.71 -1.19 -11.77
C PHE A 63 8.40 0.27 -12.06
N ILE A 64 7.27 0.54 -12.75
CA ILE A 64 6.70 1.90 -12.69
C ILE A 64 6.33 2.19 -11.23
N MET A 65 6.56 3.40 -10.78
CA MET A 65 6.38 3.76 -9.37
C MET A 65 6.02 5.22 -9.20
N LEU A 66 5.09 5.49 -8.29
CA LEU A 66 4.59 6.83 -8.00
C LEU A 66 5.71 7.82 -7.61
N MET A 67 6.78 7.33 -6.96
CA MET A 67 7.91 8.16 -6.56
C MET A 67 8.66 8.80 -7.76
N ARG A 68 8.63 8.16 -8.94
CA ARG A 68 9.26 8.65 -10.16
C ARG A 68 8.25 9.23 -11.15
N ASP A 69 7.09 8.59 -11.24
CA ASP A 69 6.10 8.82 -12.29
C ASP A 69 4.81 9.39 -11.64
N GLU A 70 4.86 10.64 -11.15
CA GLU A 70 3.75 11.26 -10.40
C GLU A 70 2.42 11.28 -11.14
N LYS A 71 2.45 11.35 -12.48
CA LYS A 71 1.23 11.30 -13.30
C LYS A 71 0.41 10.00 -13.14
N LEU A 72 1.00 8.93 -12.58
CA LEU A 72 0.25 7.73 -12.20
C LEU A 72 -0.88 8.03 -11.19
N ALA A 73 -0.74 9.06 -10.38
CA ALA A 73 -1.77 9.48 -9.43
C ALA A 73 -3.05 10.01 -10.10
N ARG A 74 -3.00 10.41 -11.37
CA ARG A 74 -4.18 10.82 -12.15
C ARG A 74 -5.11 9.65 -12.47
N LEU A 75 -4.57 8.41 -12.44
CA LEU A 75 -5.31 7.21 -12.81
C LEU A 75 -6.05 6.62 -11.62
N ARG A 76 -7.30 6.23 -11.84
CA ARG A 76 -8.09 5.40 -10.94
C ARG A 76 -8.16 4.00 -11.52
N THR A 77 -7.78 3.01 -10.71
CA THR A 77 -7.82 1.60 -11.12
C THR A 77 -8.82 0.85 -10.27
N ARG A 78 -9.53 -0.09 -10.88
CA ARG A 78 -10.41 -1.02 -10.19
C ARG A 78 -10.22 -2.43 -10.73
N PHE A 79 -9.90 -3.36 -9.85
CA PHE A 79 -9.71 -4.76 -10.17
C PHE A 79 -10.90 -5.58 -9.69
N ASP A 80 -11.57 -6.22 -10.62
CA ASP A 80 -12.61 -7.20 -10.35
C ASP A 80 -11.97 -8.59 -10.25
N ALA A 81 -11.98 -9.15 -9.04
CA ALA A 81 -11.32 -10.42 -8.75
C ALA A 81 -12.04 -11.63 -9.37
N GLU A 82 -13.34 -11.53 -9.62
CA GLU A 82 -14.15 -12.62 -10.21
C GLU A 82 -13.88 -12.75 -11.71
N SER A 83 -13.91 -11.64 -12.43
CA SER A 83 -13.68 -11.63 -13.88
C SER A 83 -12.20 -11.50 -14.27
N GLY A 84 -11.33 -11.12 -13.34
CA GLY A 84 -9.94 -10.78 -13.61
C GLY A 84 -9.75 -9.48 -14.41
N VAL A 85 -10.78 -8.64 -14.50
CA VAL A 85 -10.76 -7.40 -15.28
C VAL A 85 -10.20 -6.25 -14.45
N LEU A 86 -9.19 -5.58 -15.00
CA LEU A 86 -8.71 -4.28 -14.56
C LEU A 86 -9.38 -3.18 -15.40
N ALA A 87 -10.04 -2.25 -14.73
CA ALA A 87 -10.49 -1.00 -15.32
C ALA A 87 -9.52 0.12 -14.93
N ILE A 88 -9.15 0.97 -15.90
CA ILE A 88 -8.32 2.16 -15.70
C ILE A 88 -9.14 3.36 -16.17
N ALA A 89 -9.25 4.38 -15.33
CA ALA A 89 -9.98 5.61 -15.64
C ALA A 89 -9.16 6.85 -15.26
N GLU A 90 -9.45 7.97 -15.88
CA GLU A 90 -8.98 9.30 -15.56
C GLU A 90 -10.15 10.27 -15.65
N ASN A 91 -10.36 11.10 -14.61
CA ASN A 91 -11.48 12.04 -14.52
C ASN A 91 -12.84 11.39 -14.86
N ASP A 92 -13.13 10.24 -14.23
CA ASP A 92 -14.33 9.42 -14.42
C ASP A 92 -14.53 8.82 -15.82
N ARG A 93 -13.62 9.11 -16.76
CA ARG A 93 -13.61 8.49 -18.09
C ARG A 93 -12.80 7.18 -18.06
N VAL A 94 -13.44 6.08 -18.39
CA VAL A 94 -12.75 4.81 -18.58
C VAL A 94 -11.86 4.87 -19.82
N LEU A 95 -10.56 4.65 -19.63
CA LEU A 95 -9.54 4.64 -20.68
C LEU A 95 -9.23 3.23 -21.17
N LEU A 96 -9.31 2.23 -20.26
CA LEU A 96 -9.06 0.82 -20.59
C LEU A 96 -9.89 -0.09 -19.70
N ARG A 97 -10.36 -1.19 -20.28
CA ARG A 97 -10.81 -2.40 -19.56
C ARG A 97 -10.12 -3.60 -20.18
N ALA A 98 -9.37 -4.36 -19.38
CA ALA A 98 -8.64 -5.53 -19.86
C ALA A 98 -8.61 -6.62 -18.79
N GLN A 99 -8.74 -7.88 -19.21
CA GLN A 99 -8.59 -9.03 -18.30
C GLN A 99 -7.10 -9.22 -17.97
N ILE A 100 -6.63 -8.56 -16.91
CA ILE A 100 -5.21 -8.54 -16.51
C ILE A 100 -4.68 -9.92 -16.10
N THR A 101 -5.55 -10.89 -15.86
CA THR A 101 -5.20 -12.29 -15.58
C THR A 101 -5.01 -13.14 -16.85
N ALA A 102 -5.13 -12.56 -18.04
CA ALA A 102 -4.91 -13.21 -19.32
C ALA A 102 -3.82 -12.49 -20.12
N THR A 103 -3.00 -13.23 -20.87
CA THR A 103 -1.86 -12.70 -21.64
C THR A 103 -2.22 -11.48 -22.48
N LYS A 104 -3.29 -11.60 -23.29
CA LYS A 104 -3.75 -10.49 -24.14
C LYS A 104 -4.14 -9.24 -23.34
N GLY A 105 -4.73 -9.42 -22.17
CA GLY A 105 -5.08 -8.32 -21.28
C GLY A 105 -3.83 -7.70 -20.64
N CYS A 106 -2.84 -8.49 -20.27
CA CYS A 106 -1.53 -8.00 -19.82
C CYS A 106 -0.85 -7.14 -20.89
N ASP A 107 -0.87 -7.56 -22.16
CA ASP A 107 -0.28 -6.82 -23.27
C ASP A 107 -0.98 -5.45 -23.45
N LEU A 108 -2.31 -5.41 -23.42
CA LEU A 108 -3.08 -4.17 -23.51
C LEU A 108 -2.78 -3.20 -22.34
N VAL A 109 -2.65 -3.72 -21.12
CA VAL A 109 -2.28 -2.91 -19.95
C VAL A 109 -0.86 -2.38 -20.09
N ALA A 110 0.09 -3.20 -20.52
CA ALA A 110 1.48 -2.81 -20.73
C ALA A 110 1.61 -1.73 -21.82
N GLU A 111 0.91 -1.89 -22.94
CA GLU A 111 0.84 -0.90 -24.01
C GLU A 111 0.23 0.41 -23.51
N PHE A 112 -0.88 0.36 -22.78
CA PHE A 112 -1.50 1.55 -22.17
C PHE A 112 -0.49 2.34 -21.35
N PHE A 113 0.23 1.69 -20.41
CA PHE A 113 1.20 2.39 -19.57
C PHE A 113 2.42 2.86 -20.35
N THR A 114 2.85 2.14 -21.38
CA THR A 114 3.93 2.58 -22.27
C THR A 114 3.56 3.92 -22.93
N ASN A 115 2.35 4.01 -23.49
CA ASN A 115 1.86 5.24 -24.15
C ASN A 115 1.61 6.36 -23.13
N PHE A 116 1.00 6.04 -21.97
CA PHE A 116 0.71 7.00 -20.92
C PHE A 116 1.98 7.63 -20.31
N LEU A 117 3.04 6.85 -20.15
CA LEU A 117 4.32 7.31 -19.61
C LEU A 117 5.24 7.95 -20.67
N GLY A 118 4.93 7.84 -21.95
CA GLY A 118 5.69 8.44 -23.03
C GLY A 118 6.90 7.62 -23.46
N ASN A 119 6.72 6.31 -23.66
CA ASN A 119 7.75 5.37 -24.13
C ASN A 119 9.02 5.38 -23.24
N PRO A 120 8.99 4.74 -22.08
CA PRO A 120 10.14 4.68 -21.18
C PRO A 120 11.38 4.12 -21.92
N THR A 121 12.52 4.74 -21.71
CA THR A 121 13.81 4.36 -22.37
C THR A 121 14.33 2.98 -21.95
N THR A 122 13.68 2.35 -20.97
CA THR A 122 14.06 1.04 -20.40
C THR A 122 13.55 -0.17 -21.20
N GLY A 123 12.94 0.08 -22.39
CA GLY A 123 12.31 -0.95 -23.23
C GLY A 123 10.82 -1.16 -22.90
N PRO A 124 10.17 -2.14 -23.55
CA PRO A 124 8.73 -2.35 -23.43
C PRO A 124 8.36 -2.76 -22.00
N LEU A 125 7.31 -2.12 -21.45
CA LEU A 125 6.76 -2.47 -20.16
C LEU A 125 6.09 -3.86 -20.20
N ARG A 126 6.00 -4.53 -19.07
CA ARG A 126 5.32 -5.83 -18.93
C ARG A 126 4.52 -5.87 -17.64
N VAL A 127 3.30 -6.38 -17.71
CA VAL A 127 2.57 -6.78 -16.50
C VAL A 127 3.24 -8.03 -15.93
N VAL A 128 3.45 -8.05 -14.63
CA VAL A 128 3.98 -9.21 -13.91
C VAL A 128 3.07 -9.57 -12.74
N GLU A 129 2.87 -10.86 -12.56
CA GLU A 129 2.16 -11.51 -11.47
C GLU A 129 2.89 -12.80 -11.15
N ALA A 130 2.88 -13.24 -9.91
CA ALA A 130 3.34 -14.57 -9.53
C ALA A 130 2.50 -15.12 -8.38
N ALA A 131 2.23 -16.41 -8.41
CA ALA A 131 1.45 -17.07 -7.38
C ALA A 131 2.14 -16.92 -6.00
N GLY A 132 1.34 -16.53 -5.02
CA GLY A 132 1.86 -16.36 -3.67
C GLY A 132 2.83 -15.19 -3.46
N HIS A 133 3.03 -14.30 -4.46
CA HIS A 133 3.91 -13.13 -4.36
C HIS A 133 3.11 -11.82 -4.30
N ALA A 134 3.57 -10.89 -3.48
CA ALA A 134 3.05 -9.52 -3.44
C ALA A 134 4.17 -8.52 -3.78
N PHE A 135 3.90 -7.62 -4.73
CA PHE A 135 4.88 -6.59 -5.16
C PHE A 135 4.93 -5.41 -4.18
N ALA A 136 5.00 -5.72 -2.87
CA ALA A 136 5.12 -4.72 -1.83
C ALA A 136 6.54 -4.13 -1.73
N ASP A 137 6.66 -2.92 -1.15
CA ASP A 137 7.97 -2.29 -0.91
C ASP A 137 8.60 -2.76 0.41
N ALA A 138 7.78 -3.32 1.31
CA ALA A 138 8.26 -3.92 2.54
C ALA A 138 9.26 -5.04 2.26
N ARG A 139 10.38 -5.04 2.99
CA ARG A 139 11.38 -6.09 2.93
C ARG A 139 11.72 -6.52 4.35
N ARG A 140 11.54 -7.79 4.64
CA ARG A 140 12.05 -8.41 5.86
C ARG A 140 13.56 -8.65 5.71
N LYS A 141 14.14 -9.43 6.59
CA LYS A 141 15.57 -9.78 6.61
C LYS A 141 16.02 -10.42 5.30
N PRO A 142 17.33 -10.38 4.97
CA PRO A 142 17.89 -10.69 3.64
C PRO A 142 17.50 -12.00 2.96
N ASN A 143 16.87 -12.94 3.61
CA ASN A 143 16.52 -14.27 3.06
C ASN A 143 15.03 -14.60 3.10
N ALA A 144 14.15 -13.63 3.38
CA ALA A 144 12.71 -13.87 3.32
C ALA A 144 12.22 -13.82 1.88
N THR A 145 11.54 -14.89 1.46
CA THR A 145 11.08 -15.06 0.06
C THR A 145 9.88 -14.19 -0.26
N THR A 146 9.04 -13.87 0.71
CA THR A 146 7.88 -12.98 0.53
C THR A 146 7.52 -12.32 1.85
N ASP A 147 7.54 -11.01 1.89
CA ASP A 147 7.07 -10.25 3.03
C ASP A 147 5.67 -9.73 2.73
N LYS A 148 4.66 -10.42 3.22
CA LYS A 148 3.26 -10.06 3.06
C LYS A 148 2.75 -9.46 4.35
N TYR A 149 2.69 -8.14 4.37
CA TYR A 149 2.28 -7.38 5.53
C TYR A 149 1.01 -6.59 5.26
N VAL A 150 0.28 -6.35 6.32
CA VAL A 150 -0.77 -5.34 6.40
C VAL A 150 -0.15 -4.06 6.97
N SER A 151 -0.40 -2.93 6.36
CA SER A 151 0.08 -1.64 6.83
C SER A 151 -1.02 -0.88 7.58
N LEU A 152 -0.70 -0.39 8.78
CA LEU A 152 -1.63 0.34 9.64
C LEU A 152 -1.13 1.76 9.88
N ILE A 153 -2.04 2.74 9.88
CA ILE A 153 -1.74 4.14 10.24
C ILE A 153 -2.74 4.62 11.28
N ASN A 154 -2.20 5.20 12.34
CA ASN A 154 -2.95 5.92 13.35
C ASN A 154 -3.30 7.32 12.84
N ARG A 155 -4.57 7.68 12.82
CA ARG A 155 -5.02 9.02 12.40
C ARG A 155 -4.56 10.12 13.34
N ALA A 156 -4.32 9.83 14.61
CA ALA A 156 -3.71 10.80 15.51
C ALA A 156 -2.27 11.14 15.10
N SER A 157 -1.48 10.17 14.60
CA SER A 157 -0.14 10.43 14.04
C SER A 157 -0.22 11.27 12.76
N LEU A 158 -1.22 11.03 11.91
CA LEU A 158 -1.48 11.87 10.74
C LEU A 158 -1.86 13.29 11.15
N ALA A 159 -2.75 13.46 12.13
CA ALA A 159 -3.14 14.78 12.63
C ALA A 159 -1.95 15.55 13.26
N ALA A 160 -1.03 14.85 13.95
CA ALA A 160 0.19 15.45 14.45
C ALA A 160 1.09 15.97 13.32
N LEU A 161 1.19 15.24 12.21
CA LEU A 161 1.90 15.69 11.02
C LEU A 161 1.22 16.91 10.38
N GLU A 162 -0.10 16.90 10.23
CA GLU A 162 -0.89 18.03 9.71
C GLU A 162 -0.68 19.30 10.55
N ALA A 163 -0.64 19.15 11.87
CA ALA A 163 -0.42 20.26 12.79
C ALA A 163 0.93 20.96 12.56
N VAL A 164 2.01 20.20 12.32
CA VAL A 164 3.35 20.78 12.06
C VAL A 164 3.52 21.28 10.63
N MET A 165 2.75 20.73 9.69
CA MET A 165 2.76 21.20 8.29
C MET A 165 1.84 22.41 8.07
N GLY A 166 0.86 22.64 8.94
CA GLY A 166 -0.12 23.70 8.82
C GLY A 166 -1.13 23.52 7.67
N VAL A 167 -1.20 22.33 7.09
CA VAL A 167 -2.10 21.99 5.97
C VAL A 167 -2.64 20.58 6.12
N PRO A 168 -3.84 20.28 5.57
CA PRO A 168 -4.38 18.92 5.52
C PRO A 168 -3.48 17.99 4.68
N VAL A 169 -3.36 16.75 5.12
CA VAL A 169 -2.58 15.70 4.43
C VAL A 169 -3.52 14.54 4.09
N ASP A 170 -3.82 14.36 2.81
CA ASP A 170 -4.64 13.25 2.36
C ASP A 170 -4.00 11.91 2.79
N PRO A 171 -4.69 11.07 3.59
CA PRO A 171 -4.16 9.81 4.09
C PRO A 171 -3.76 8.83 2.98
N ILE A 172 -4.37 8.88 1.80
CA ILE A 172 -4.06 8.01 0.66
C ILE A 172 -2.62 8.19 0.16
N ARG A 173 -1.95 9.32 0.46
CA ARG A 173 -0.52 9.51 0.16
C ARG A 173 0.38 8.44 0.79
N PHE A 174 -0.02 7.90 1.92
CA PHE A 174 0.73 6.86 2.64
C PHE A 174 0.44 5.45 2.13
N ARG A 175 -0.63 5.25 1.36
CA ARG A 175 -0.97 3.97 0.72
C ARG A 175 -1.02 2.81 1.72
N ALA A 176 -1.54 3.06 2.92
CA ALA A 176 -1.72 2.04 3.95
C ALA A 176 -3.02 1.25 3.73
N ASN A 177 -3.05 0.04 4.28
CA ASN A 177 -4.21 -0.84 4.17
C ASN A 177 -5.29 -0.50 5.20
N ILE A 178 -4.91 -0.18 6.44
CA ILE A 178 -5.85 0.09 7.55
C ILE A 178 -5.52 1.44 8.17
N TYR A 179 -6.53 2.27 8.33
CA TYR A 179 -6.47 3.49 9.13
C TYR A 179 -7.34 3.31 10.37
N PHE A 180 -6.85 3.75 11.52
CA PHE A 180 -7.53 3.59 12.78
C PHE A 180 -7.44 4.84 13.66
N ASP A 181 -8.39 4.99 14.58
CA ASP A 181 -8.46 6.02 15.61
C ASP A 181 -8.36 5.41 17.01
N GLY A 182 -8.21 6.27 18.03
CA GLY A 182 -8.33 5.91 19.45
C GLY A 182 -6.99 5.76 20.18
N ALA A 183 -5.87 5.73 19.47
CA ALA A 183 -4.54 5.70 20.08
C ALA A 183 -3.89 7.09 20.06
N SER A 184 -2.99 7.38 21.01
CA SER A 184 -2.17 8.60 20.98
C SER A 184 -1.27 8.62 19.75
N ALA A 185 -0.93 9.82 19.26
CA ALA A 185 -0.03 9.97 18.13
C ALA A 185 1.29 9.24 18.37
N TRP A 186 1.76 8.51 17.37
CA TRP A 186 3.01 7.73 17.31
C TRP A 186 3.07 6.52 18.24
N SER A 187 2.05 6.27 19.08
CA SER A 187 2.02 5.13 20.00
C SER A 187 1.99 3.77 19.28
N GLU A 188 1.58 3.73 18.02
CA GLU A 188 1.67 2.52 17.19
C GLU A 188 3.12 2.03 17.01
N HIS A 189 4.12 2.90 17.14
CA HIS A 189 5.53 2.51 17.07
C HIS A 189 5.98 1.70 18.29
N ASP A 190 5.29 1.86 19.43
CA ASP A 190 5.57 1.08 20.65
C ASP A 190 5.00 -0.35 20.60
N TRP A 191 4.17 -0.64 19.59
CA TRP A 191 3.55 -1.97 19.42
C TRP A 191 4.46 -2.98 18.71
N ILE A 192 5.65 -2.59 18.29
CA ILE A 192 6.57 -3.51 17.61
C ILE A 192 6.84 -4.75 18.47
N ASP A 193 6.82 -5.93 17.84
CA ASP A 193 6.89 -7.26 18.44
C ASP A 193 5.68 -7.63 19.33
N SER A 194 4.64 -6.79 19.40
CA SER A 194 3.40 -7.06 20.12
C SER A 194 2.27 -7.47 19.17
N GLU A 195 1.28 -8.16 19.71
CA GLU A 195 0.06 -8.50 18.99
C GLU A 195 -1.04 -7.47 19.26
N ILE A 196 -1.78 -7.15 18.21
CA ILE A 196 -3.02 -6.38 18.25
C ILE A 196 -4.16 -7.25 17.74
N ALA A 197 -5.38 -6.99 18.22
CA ALA A 197 -6.58 -7.63 17.71
C ALA A 197 -7.43 -6.62 16.93
N ILE A 198 -7.98 -7.01 15.78
CA ILE A 198 -8.92 -6.22 14.98
C ILE A 198 -10.06 -7.15 14.60
N GLY A 199 -11.29 -6.86 15.07
CA GLY A 199 -12.41 -7.76 14.84
C GLY A 199 -12.06 -9.19 15.30
N ALA A 200 -12.18 -10.15 14.39
CA ALA A 200 -11.82 -11.56 14.66
C ALA A 200 -10.35 -11.89 14.38
N ALA A 201 -9.59 -10.99 13.76
CA ALA A 201 -8.20 -11.23 13.39
C ALA A 201 -7.20 -10.79 14.46
N ARG A 202 -6.00 -11.41 14.47
CA ARG A 202 -4.84 -10.95 15.24
C ARG A 202 -3.66 -10.71 14.33
N LEU A 203 -2.97 -9.60 14.58
CA LEU A 203 -1.81 -9.18 13.80
C LEU A 203 -0.64 -8.90 14.74
N ARG A 204 0.56 -9.29 14.35
CA ARG A 204 1.80 -8.94 15.06
C ARG A 204 2.46 -7.75 14.38
N CYS A 205 2.68 -6.67 15.09
CA CYS A 205 3.39 -5.49 14.59
C CYS A 205 4.88 -5.81 14.41
N ILE A 206 5.43 -5.51 13.22
CA ILE A 206 6.77 -5.96 12.82
C ILE A 206 7.79 -4.84 12.79
N SER A 207 7.43 -3.69 12.21
CA SER A 207 8.34 -2.55 12.08
C SER A 207 7.59 -1.27 11.75
N PRO A 208 8.13 -0.08 12.08
CA PRO A 208 7.66 1.17 11.55
C PRO A 208 7.82 1.23 10.02
N ILE A 209 6.99 2.04 9.36
CA ILE A 209 7.03 2.21 7.91
C ILE A 209 7.77 3.49 7.55
N THR A 210 9.01 3.37 7.09
CA THR A 210 9.78 4.49 6.54
C THR A 210 9.13 5.01 5.26
N ARG A 211 8.93 6.32 5.18
CA ARG A 211 8.29 6.97 4.04
C ARG A 211 9.29 7.46 3.01
N CYS A 212 8.86 7.56 1.78
CA CYS A 212 9.67 8.00 0.65
C CYS A 212 8.95 9.09 -0.14
N ALA A 213 9.62 9.67 -1.12
CA ALA A 213 9.09 10.76 -1.94
C ALA A 213 7.77 10.45 -2.70
N ALA A 214 7.28 9.21 -2.69
CA ALA A 214 5.94 8.90 -3.20
C ALA A 214 4.84 9.63 -2.41
N THR A 215 5.04 9.90 -1.12
CA THR A 215 4.09 10.64 -0.28
C THR A 215 3.97 12.12 -0.64
N GLN A 216 4.94 12.67 -1.38
CA GLN A 216 4.89 14.05 -1.88
C GLN A 216 3.83 14.24 -2.95
N VAL A 217 3.46 13.15 -3.65
CA VAL A 217 2.52 13.21 -4.77
C VAL A 217 1.10 13.31 -4.26
N ASN A 218 0.40 14.34 -4.68
CA ASN A 218 -1.02 14.54 -4.40
C ASN A 218 -1.84 13.48 -5.16
N PRO A 219 -2.67 12.68 -4.46
CA PRO A 219 -3.40 11.58 -5.09
C PRO A 219 -4.52 12.05 -6.04
N THR A 220 -4.87 13.34 -6.00
CA THR A 220 -5.91 13.92 -6.87
C THR A 220 -5.32 14.69 -8.03
N THR A 221 -4.33 15.55 -7.78
CA THR A 221 -3.76 16.47 -8.79
C THR A 221 -2.50 15.95 -9.44
N ALA A 222 -1.88 14.90 -8.89
CA ALA A 222 -0.55 14.39 -9.25
C ALA A 222 0.59 15.40 -9.06
N ALA A 223 0.34 16.55 -8.44
CA ALA A 223 1.39 17.51 -8.10
C ALA A 223 2.24 17.01 -6.93
N ARG A 224 3.53 17.36 -6.92
CA ARG A 224 4.39 17.22 -5.73
C ARG A 224 4.25 18.50 -4.91
N ASP A 225 3.28 18.52 -4.03
CA ASP A 225 2.84 19.72 -3.31
C ASP A 225 3.23 19.74 -1.82
N LEU A 226 3.62 18.60 -1.24
CA LEU A 226 4.00 18.49 0.17
C LEU A 226 5.31 17.72 0.34
N ASP A 227 6.25 18.25 1.12
CA ASP A 227 7.48 17.54 1.50
C ASP A 227 7.31 16.85 2.86
N ILE A 228 6.49 15.77 2.84
CA ILE A 228 6.13 14.99 4.03
C ILE A 228 7.37 14.35 4.69
N VAL A 229 8.30 13.82 3.89
CA VAL A 229 9.49 13.15 4.44
C VAL A 229 10.37 14.12 5.20
N ALA A 230 10.60 15.32 4.67
CA ALA A 230 11.35 16.35 5.35
C ALA A 230 10.60 16.90 6.59
N ALA A 231 9.27 17.03 6.53
CA ALA A 231 8.46 17.45 7.67
C ALA A 231 8.57 16.45 8.84
N LEU A 232 8.43 15.14 8.55
CA LEU A 232 8.61 14.07 9.53
C LEU A 232 10.01 14.14 10.17
N GLY A 233 11.08 14.22 9.35
CA GLY A 233 12.45 14.27 9.85
C GLY A 233 12.72 15.48 10.73
N ARG A 234 12.24 16.67 10.35
CA ARG A 234 12.46 17.90 11.11
C ARG A 234 11.68 18.00 12.42
N SER A 235 10.45 17.46 12.44
CA SER A 235 9.53 17.67 13.56
C SER A 235 9.47 16.51 14.53
N PHE A 236 9.82 15.29 14.10
CA PHE A 236 9.68 14.08 14.90
C PHE A 236 10.95 13.23 14.97
N ASP A 237 12.05 13.67 14.36
CA ASP A 237 13.35 12.98 14.34
C ASP A 237 13.29 11.57 13.69
N HIS A 238 12.29 11.33 12.85
CA HIS A 238 12.14 10.11 12.06
C HIS A 238 11.38 10.38 10.75
N THR A 239 11.46 9.44 9.80
CA THR A 239 10.71 9.49 8.54
C THR A 239 9.62 8.42 8.46
N ASN A 240 9.18 7.92 9.62
CA ASN A 240 8.19 6.84 9.71
C ASN A 240 6.77 7.39 9.84
N MET A 241 5.79 6.63 9.33
CA MET A 241 4.37 6.84 9.52
C MET A 241 3.65 5.50 9.47
N GLY A 242 3.09 5.07 10.62
CA GLY A 242 2.43 3.79 10.79
C GLY A 242 3.37 2.59 10.91
N VAL A 243 2.80 1.40 10.93
CA VAL A 243 3.51 0.14 11.15
C VAL A 243 3.09 -0.94 10.15
N TYR A 244 4.01 -1.84 9.84
CA TYR A 244 3.71 -3.10 9.19
C TYR A 244 3.32 -4.15 10.24
N ALA A 245 2.33 -4.97 9.93
CA ALA A 245 1.91 -6.09 10.75
C ALA A 245 1.71 -7.36 9.92
N GLU A 246 2.06 -8.50 10.50
CA GLU A 246 1.82 -9.83 9.97
C GLU A 246 0.52 -10.39 10.55
N VAL A 247 -0.31 -10.99 9.72
CA VAL A 247 -1.51 -11.69 10.18
C VAL A 247 -1.10 -13.00 10.86
N VAL A 248 -1.35 -13.13 12.16
CA VAL A 248 -1.02 -14.35 12.93
C VAL A 248 -2.24 -15.23 13.18
N ALA A 249 -3.42 -14.63 13.25
CA ALA A 249 -4.69 -15.36 13.24
C ALA A 249 -5.66 -14.67 12.26
N GLY A 250 -6.22 -15.44 11.36
CA GLY A 250 -7.15 -14.93 10.35
C GLY A 250 -8.52 -14.60 10.93
N GLY A 251 -9.29 -13.85 10.16
CA GLY A 251 -10.65 -13.47 10.49
C GLY A 251 -11.14 -12.33 9.62
N GLU A 252 -12.44 -12.09 9.62
CA GLU A 252 -13.02 -10.91 8.99
C GLU A 252 -12.72 -9.68 9.85
N ILE A 253 -12.35 -8.60 9.18
CA ILE A 253 -12.28 -7.25 9.74
C ILE A 253 -13.14 -6.30 8.89
N ALA A 254 -13.73 -5.30 9.52
CA ALA A 254 -14.58 -4.31 8.88
C ALA A 254 -14.30 -2.90 9.41
N VAL A 255 -14.71 -1.90 8.64
CA VAL A 255 -14.77 -0.52 9.12
C VAL A 255 -15.72 -0.46 10.33
N GLY A 256 -15.27 0.18 11.41
CA GLY A 256 -15.98 0.25 12.69
C GLY A 256 -15.55 -0.83 13.70
N ASP A 257 -14.82 -1.85 13.30
CA ASP A 257 -14.33 -2.87 14.23
C ASP A 257 -13.40 -2.29 15.28
N ALA A 258 -13.49 -2.84 16.49
CA ALA A 258 -12.56 -2.50 17.56
C ALA A 258 -11.14 -2.96 17.21
N LEU A 259 -10.17 -2.08 17.44
CA LEU A 259 -8.75 -2.37 17.43
C LEU A 259 -8.25 -2.34 18.87
N LEU A 260 -7.69 -3.45 19.34
CA LEU A 260 -7.24 -3.63 20.73
C LEU A 260 -5.74 -3.88 20.75
N TRP A 261 -5.03 -3.24 21.67
CA TRP A 261 -3.61 -3.46 21.91
C TRP A 261 -3.30 -3.52 23.39
N MET A 262 -2.17 -4.15 23.75
CA MET A 262 -1.67 -4.16 25.11
C MET A 262 -0.61 -3.07 25.26
N SER A 263 -0.83 -2.11 26.16
CA SER A 263 0.19 -1.11 26.47
C SER A 263 1.34 -1.77 27.22
N ARG A 264 2.56 -1.61 26.73
CA ARG A 264 3.76 -1.89 27.52
C ARG A 264 3.83 -0.84 28.64
N THR A 265 3.82 -1.26 29.88
CA THR A 265 4.08 -0.42 31.08
C THR A 265 5.55 -0.10 31.18
#